data_8468b10357e7c2e93ecc223b790ed8d3
#
_entry.id   8468b10357e7c2e93ecc223b790ed8d3
#
_cell.length_a   1.000
_cell.length_b   1.000
_cell.length_c   1.000
_cell.angle_alpha   90.00
_cell.angle_beta   90.00
_cell.angle_gamma   90.00
#
_symmetry.space_group_name_H-M   'P 1'
#
loop_
_entity.id
_entity.type
_entity.pdbx_description
1 polymer ?
#
loop_
_entity_poly.entity_id
_entity_poly.type
_entity_poly.pdbx_seq_one_letter_code
_entity_poly.pdbx_strand_id
1 'polypeptide(L)'
;MKYAHTCIRVKDLEASISFYEKALGYKVTREKDHSADGFKLVYLALEGDKTELELTYNIGHGAYNIGDGYGHVAVESDDLEGDHARMKAEGFDVTELMGLPGEAPRYFFVTDPDGYKTEVIRRGI
;
A
#
# COMPACT_ATOMS: atom_id res chain seq x y z
N MET A 1 -8.90 0.62 23.62
CA MET A 1 -8.39 0.00 22.40
C MET A 1 -7.75 1.05 21.51
N LYS A 2 -6.75 0.64 20.69
CA LYS A 2 -6.08 1.52 19.72
C LYS A 2 -5.93 0.76 18.40
N TYR A 3 -5.98 1.48 17.30
CA TYR A 3 -5.75 0.88 15.99
C TYR A 3 -4.30 0.43 15.86
N ALA A 4 -4.08 -0.84 15.54
CA ALA A 4 -2.73 -1.43 15.49
C ALA A 4 -2.20 -1.51 14.05
N HIS A 5 -2.84 -2.31 13.22
CA HIS A 5 -2.40 -2.52 11.84
C HIS A 5 -3.56 -2.97 10.94
N THR A 6 -3.33 -2.86 9.64
CA THR A 6 -4.15 -3.50 8.60
C THR A 6 -3.32 -4.62 7.98
N CYS A 7 -3.90 -5.80 7.82
CA CYS A 7 -3.23 -6.94 7.21
C CYS A 7 -3.68 -7.12 5.76
N ILE A 8 -2.73 -7.30 4.86
CA ILE A 8 -2.98 -7.80 3.51
C ILE A 8 -2.13 -9.05 3.26
N ARG A 9 -2.66 -9.99 2.48
CA ARG A 9 -1.96 -11.22 2.12
C ARG A 9 -1.33 -11.06 0.75
N VAL A 10 -0.06 -11.45 0.65
CA VAL A 10 0.76 -11.22 -0.56
C VAL A 10 1.34 -12.53 -1.08
N LYS A 11 1.41 -12.65 -2.40
CA LYS A 11 1.95 -13.87 -3.05
C LYS A 11 3.46 -13.84 -3.18
N ASP A 12 4.07 -12.65 -3.20
CA ASP A 12 5.51 -12.44 -3.35
C ASP A 12 5.94 -11.34 -2.38
N LEU A 13 6.51 -11.75 -1.25
CA LEU A 13 6.85 -10.83 -0.16
C LEU A 13 7.85 -9.76 -0.59
N GLU A 14 8.91 -10.14 -1.32
CA GLU A 14 9.94 -9.20 -1.75
C GLU A 14 9.40 -8.16 -2.73
N ALA A 15 8.55 -8.58 -3.67
CA ALA A 15 7.92 -7.67 -4.62
C ALA A 15 7.01 -6.67 -3.91
N SER A 16 6.26 -7.12 -2.90
CA SER A 16 5.36 -6.25 -2.14
C SER A 16 6.13 -5.27 -1.25
N ILE A 17 7.17 -5.72 -0.56
CA ILE A 17 8.03 -4.83 0.22
C ILE A 17 8.61 -3.74 -0.68
N SER A 18 9.18 -4.13 -1.82
CA SER A 18 9.75 -3.18 -2.78
C SER A 18 8.73 -2.15 -3.27
N PHE A 19 7.50 -2.60 -3.58
CA PHE A 19 6.43 -1.71 -4.00
C PHE A 19 6.12 -0.66 -2.93
N TYR A 20 5.84 -1.10 -1.70
CA TYR A 20 5.45 -0.17 -0.63
C TYR A 20 6.57 0.78 -0.25
N GLU A 21 7.82 0.35 -0.31
CA GLU A 21 8.97 1.22 -0.09
C GLU A 21 9.14 2.25 -1.21
N LYS A 22 9.12 1.82 -2.46
CA LYS A 22 9.44 2.68 -3.61
C LYS A 22 8.28 3.56 -4.04
N ALA A 23 7.07 3.02 -4.10
CA ALA A 23 5.91 3.78 -4.54
C ALA A 23 5.41 4.75 -3.46
N LEU A 24 5.29 4.29 -2.23
CA LEU A 24 4.58 5.01 -1.17
C LEU A 24 5.47 5.50 -0.01
N GLY A 25 6.74 5.11 0.01
CA GLY A 25 7.67 5.58 1.04
C GLY A 25 7.55 4.87 2.38
N TYR A 26 6.90 3.71 2.44
CA TYR A 26 6.89 2.89 3.65
C TYR A 26 8.30 2.42 4.00
N LYS A 27 8.52 2.13 5.27
CA LYS A 27 9.74 1.48 5.76
C LYS A 27 9.38 0.29 6.61
N VAL A 28 10.14 -0.78 6.48
CA VAL A 28 9.97 -1.97 7.31
C VAL A 28 10.29 -1.61 8.75
N THR A 29 9.36 -1.87 9.65
CA THR A 29 9.52 -1.61 11.09
C THR A 29 9.93 -2.86 11.85
N ARG A 30 9.46 -4.04 11.42
CA ARG A 30 9.78 -5.31 12.07
C ARG A 30 9.39 -6.48 11.18
N GLU A 31 9.99 -7.62 11.44
CA GLU A 31 9.70 -8.87 10.74
C GLU A 31 9.52 -10.00 11.74
N LYS A 32 8.64 -10.95 11.41
CA LYS A 32 8.41 -12.16 12.21
C LYS A 32 8.47 -13.36 11.29
N ASP A 33 9.49 -14.19 11.45
CA ASP A 33 9.67 -15.41 10.67
C ASP A 33 9.03 -16.58 11.39
N HIS A 34 7.89 -17.03 10.87
CA HIS A 34 7.19 -18.23 11.34
C HIS A 34 7.22 -19.33 10.26
N SER A 35 8.35 -19.44 9.55
CA SER A 35 8.50 -20.41 8.45
C SER A 35 8.22 -21.85 8.89
N ALA A 36 8.56 -22.20 10.15
CA ALA A 36 8.25 -23.51 10.70
C ALA A 36 6.73 -23.79 10.74
N ASP A 37 5.93 -22.73 10.84
CA ASP A 37 4.46 -22.79 10.84
C ASP A 37 3.87 -22.38 9.48
N GLY A 38 4.71 -22.16 8.48
CA GLY A 38 4.29 -21.95 7.10
C GLY A 38 4.00 -20.50 6.71
N PHE A 39 4.43 -19.50 7.50
CA PHE A 39 4.19 -18.10 7.13
C PHE A 39 5.27 -17.15 7.65
N LYS A 40 5.29 -15.94 7.05
CA LYS A 40 6.13 -14.82 7.46
C LYS A 40 5.29 -13.57 7.52
N LEU A 41 5.62 -12.68 8.46
CA LEU A 41 4.98 -11.37 8.61
C LEU A 41 6.03 -10.27 8.47
N VAL A 42 5.71 -9.23 7.70
CA VAL A 42 6.51 -8.02 7.59
C VAL A 42 5.62 -6.83 7.86
N TYR A 43 6.04 -5.98 8.78
CA TYR A 43 5.32 -4.77 9.14
C TYR A 43 6.03 -3.56 8.58
N LEU A 44 5.26 -2.65 7.99
CA LEU A 44 5.80 -1.41 7.44
C LEU A 44 4.99 -0.23 7.95
N ALA A 45 5.61 0.94 8.05
CA ALA A 45 4.93 2.17 8.43
C ALA A 45 5.45 3.34 7.61
N LEU A 46 4.63 4.36 7.48
CA LEU A 46 5.03 5.66 6.96
C LEU A 46 5.72 6.45 8.06
N GLU A 47 6.59 7.37 7.66
CA GLU A 47 7.33 8.18 8.64
C GLU A 47 6.37 8.97 9.52
N GLY A 48 6.58 8.88 10.83
CA GLY A 48 5.75 9.55 11.83
C GLY A 48 4.48 8.82 12.20
N ASP A 49 4.11 7.77 11.49
CA ASP A 49 2.92 6.97 11.80
C ASP A 49 3.23 5.83 12.76
N LYS A 50 2.29 5.57 13.67
CA LYS A 50 2.35 4.42 14.58
C LYS A 50 1.57 3.21 14.04
N THR A 51 0.59 3.45 13.16
CA THR A 51 -0.19 2.39 12.52
C THR A 51 0.66 1.72 11.45
N GLU A 52 0.65 0.40 11.45
CA GLU A 52 1.45 -0.40 10.52
C GLU A 52 0.59 -1.07 9.46
N LEU A 53 1.18 -1.30 8.30
CA LEU A 53 0.67 -2.23 7.30
C LEU A 53 1.38 -3.57 7.53
N GLU A 54 0.62 -4.64 7.73
CA GLU A 54 1.16 -5.99 7.87
C GLU A 54 1.05 -6.73 6.54
N LEU A 55 2.18 -7.18 6.02
CA LEU A 55 2.20 -8.10 4.88
C LEU A 55 2.29 -9.52 5.42
N THR A 56 1.28 -10.32 5.16
CA THR A 56 1.28 -11.75 5.52
C THR A 56 1.60 -12.56 4.28
N TYR A 57 2.69 -13.34 4.37
CA TYR A 57 3.11 -14.25 3.33
C TYR A 57 2.92 -15.68 3.79
N ASN A 58 1.97 -16.40 3.17
CA ASN A 58 1.74 -17.82 3.42
C ASN A 58 2.54 -18.63 2.42
N ILE A 59 3.55 -19.37 2.90
CA ILE A 59 4.48 -20.11 2.06
C ILE A 59 3.74 -21.13 1.20
N GLY A 60 3.94 -21.06 -0.13
CA GLY A 60 3.33 -22.00 -1.07
C GLY A 60 1.88 -21.74 -1.44
N HIS A 61 1.26 -20.68 -0.92
CA HIS A 61 -0.15 -20.38 -1.23
C HIS A 61 -0.35 -19.91 -2.69
N GLY A 62 0.52 -19.03 -3.17
CA GLY A 62 0.36 -18.39 -4.48
C GLY A 62 -0.62 -17.22 -4.46
N ALA A 63 -1.29 -16.96 -5.59
CA ALA A 63 -2.17 -15.81 -5.75
C ALA A 63 -3.41 -15.89 -4.86
N TYR A 64 -3.92 -14.71 -4.47
CA TYR A 64 -5.13 -14.56 -3.67
C TYR A 64 -6.28 -14.02 -4.52
N ASN A 65 -7.50 -14.42 -4.19
CA ASN A 65 -8.72 -13.82 -4.72
C ASN A 65 -9.16 -12.73 -3.74
N ILE A 66 -8.97 -11.46 -4.13
CA ILE A 66 -9.34 -10.32 -3.28
C ILE A 66 -10.86 -10.19 -3.16
N GLY A 67 -11.59 -10.56 -4.21
CA GLY A 67 -13.06 -10.43 -4.23
C GLY A 67 -13.49 -8.97 -4.40
N ASP A 68 -14.74 -8.70 -4.07
CA ASP A 68 -15.37 -7.38 -4.26
C ASP A 68 -15.76 -6.68 -2.96
N GLY A 69 -15.45 -7.27 -1.81
CA GLY A 69 -15.77 -6.71 -0.49
C GLY A 69 -14.67 -5.85 0.12
N TYR A 70 -13.44 -5.96 -0.38
CA TYR A 70 -12.32 -5.18 0.13
C TYR A 70 -12.31 -3.80 -0.52
N GLY A 71 -12.19 -2.74 0.29
CA GLY A 71 -12.00 -1.39 -0.21
C GLY A 71 -10.52 -1.11 -0.48
N HIS A 72 -9.96 -0.19 0.30
CA HIS A 72 -8.57 0.23 0.12
C HIS A 72 -8.01 0.80 1.43
N VAL A 73 -6.69 0.89 1.49
CA VAL A 73 -5.97 1.70 2.48
C VAL A 73 -5.74 3.07 1.83
N ALA A 74 -5.81 4.14 2.62
CA ALA A 74 -5.56 5.50 2.13
C ALA A 74 -4.37 6.11 2.85
N VAL A 75 -3.58 6.90 2.11
CA VAL A 75 -2.45 7.67 2.63
C VAL A 75 -2.58 9.12 2.17
N GLU A 76 -2.06 10.05 2.97
CA GLU A 76 -2.06 11.46 2.61
C GLU A 76 -0.76 11.85 1.93
N SER A 77 -0.86 12.69 0.90
CA SER A 77 0.28 13.25 0.18
C SER A 77 0.34 14.76 0.38
N ASP A 78 1.55 15.26 0.64
CA ASP A 78 1.82 16.71 0.71
C ASP A 78 1.95 17.33 -0.68
N ASP A 79 2.22 16.51 -1.70
CA ASP A 79 2.39 16.94 -3.10
C ASP A 79 1.74 15.90 -4.02
N LEU A 80 0.43 15.95 -4.14
CA LEU A 80 -0.34 14.96 -4.89
C LEU A 80 0.09 14.85 -6.35
N GLU A 81 0.21 15.99 -7.03
CA GLU A 81 0.58 16.04 -8.45
C GLU A 81 2.01 15.51 -8.65
N GLY A 82 2.93 15.89 -7.77
CA GLY A 82 4.31 15.43 -7.82
C GLY A 82 4.44 13.94 -7.57
N ASP A 83 3.75 13.42 -6.57
CA ASP A 83 3.75 11.98 -6.28
C ASP A 83 3.13 11.17 -7.42
N HIS A 84 2.03 11.66 -7.99
CA HIS A 84 1.40 11.01 -9.14
C HIS A 84 2.35 10.95 -10.34
N ALA A 85 2.97 12.08 -10.68
CA ALA A 85 3.90 12.16 -11.80
C ALA A 85 5.12 11.25 -11.61
N ARG A 86 5.67 11.22 -10.39
CA ARG A 86 6.80 10.36 -10.04
C ARG A 86 6.44 8.87 -10.16
N MET A 87 5.32 8.45 -9.58
CA MET A 87 4.89 7.04 -9.65
C MET A 87 4.62 6.61 -11.09
N LYS A 88 3.98 7.48 -11.86
CA LYS A 88 3.71 7.21 -13.29
C LYS A 88 5.00 7.06 -14.08
N ALA A 89 5.97 7.95 -13.87
CA ALA A 89 7.27 7.91 -14.53
C ALA A 89 8.08 6.66 -14.17
N GLU A 90 7.95 6.19 -12.92
CA GLU A 90 8.61 4.97 -12.45
C GLU A 90 7.91 3.68 -12.89
N GLY A 91 6.78 3.78 -13.59
CA GLY A 91 6.08 2.63 -14.15
C GLY A 91 5.08 1.95 -13.22
N PHE A 92 4.72 2.58 -12.10
CA PHE A 92 3.67 2.04 -11.23
C PHE A 92 2.29 2.21 -11.87
N ASP A 93 1.38 1.29 -11.54
CA ASP A 93 0.01 1.29 -12.04
C ASP A 93 -0.83 2.30 -11.28
N VAL A 94 -0.96 3.51 -11.82
CA VAL A 94 -1.70 4.60 -11.23
C VAL A 94 -2.91 4.99 -12.08
N THR A 95 -4.00 5.38 -11.41
CA THR A 95 -5.13 6.00 -12.09
C THR A 95 -4.80 7.44 -12.47
N GLU A 96 -5.66 8.07 -13.27
CA GLU A 96 -5.60 9.50 -13.47
C GLU A 96 -5.90 10.23 -12.15
N LEU A 97 -5.43 11.47 -12.05
CA LEU A 97 -5.81 12.34 -10.95
C LEU A 97 -7.31 12.61 -11.00
N MET A 98 -8.00 12.45 -9.88
CA MET A 98 -9.44 12.53 -9.77
C MET A 98 -9.88 13.58 -8.75
N GLY A 99 -11.07 14.14 -8.94
CA GLY A 99 -11.65 15.13 -8.04
C GLY A 99 -12.98 15.62 -8.58
N LEU A 100 -13.46 16.72 -8.01
CA LEU A 100 -14.70 17.35 -8.42
C LEU A 100 -14.45 18.28 -9.61
N PRO A 101 -15.45 18.45 -10.51
CA PRO A 101 -15.32 19.37 -11.65
C PRO A 101 -14.99 20.78 -11.20
N GLY A 102 -14.00 21.41 -11.87
CA GLY A 102 -13.59 22.78 -11.58
C GLY A 102 -12.71 22.99 -10.36
N GLU A 103 -12.38 21.92 -9.66
CA GLU A 103 -11.50 21.94 -8.48
C GLU A 103 -10.16 21.26 -8.78
N ALA A 104 -9.16 21.53 -7.94
CA ALA A 104 -7.90 20.81 -7.98
C ALA A 104 -8.16 19.32 -7.69
N PRO A 105 -7.37 18.41 -8.30
CA PRO A 105 -7.49 17.00 -8.02
C PRO A 105 -7.35 16.67 -6.52
N ARG A 106 -8.07 15.67 -6.06
CA ARG A 106 -8.11 15.29 -4.65
C ARG A 106 -7.39 14.00 -4.35
N TYR A 107 -7.34 13.07 -5.32
CA TYR A 107 -6.78 11.74 -5.07
C TYR A 107 -6.45 11.01 -6.37
N PHE A 108 -5.70 9.94 -6.23
CA PHE A 108 -5.54 8.88 -7.24
C PHE A 108 -5.33 7.54 -6.53
N PHE A 109 -5.41 6.46 -7.28
CA PHE A 109 -5.12 5.11 -6.78
C PHE A 109 -3.85 4.57 -7.40
N VAL A 110 -3.06 3.83 -6.62
CA VAL A 110 -1.96 3.01 -7.10
C VAL A 110 -2.21 1.56 -6.73
N THR A 111 -1.95 0.65 -7.67
CA THR A 111 -2.22 -0.78 -7.51
C THR A 111 -0.92 -1.51 -7.20
N ASP A 112 -0.93 -2.36 -6.17
CA ASP A 112 0.22 -3.14 -5.75
C ASP A 112 0.37 -4.45 -6.57
N PRO A 113 1.45 -5.25 -6.35
CA PRO A 113 1.67 -6.48 -7.12
C PRO A 113 0.56 -7.54 -7.02
N ASP A 114 -0.24 -7.51 -5.97
CA ASP A 114 -1.35 -8.46 -5.77
C ASP A 114 -2.69 -7.93 -6.27
N GLY A 115 -2.77 -6.65 -6.64
CA GLY A 115 -3.99 -6.00 -7.04
C GLY A 115 -4.68 -5.17 -5.95
N TYR A 116 -4.09 -5.07 -4.76
CA TYR A 116 -4.60 -4.16 -3.72
C TYR A 116 -4.34 -2.71 -4.13
N LYS A 117 -5.37 -1.89 -3.98
CA LYS A 117 -5.27 -0.46 -4.29
C LYS A 117 -5.01 0.35 -3.04
N THR A 118 -4.14 1.33 -3.15
CA THR A 118 -3.98 2.37 -2.13
C THR A 118 -4.46 3.69 -2.71
N GLU A 119 -5.35 4.36 -1.98
CA GLU A 119 -5.77 5.72 -2.32
C GLU A 119 -4.74 6.71 -1.81
N VAL A 120 -4.22 7.55 -2.69
CA VAL A 120 -3.34 8.66 -2.31
C VAL A 120 -4.17 9.93 -2.33
N ILE A 121 -4.34 10.54 -1.17
CA ILE A 121 -5.25 11.68 -0.96
C ILE A 121 -4.43 12.95 -0.74
N ARG A 122 -4.89 14.06 -1.33
CA ARG A 122 -4.33 15.38 -1.04
C ARG A 122 -4.52 15.69 0.44
N ARG A 123 -3.44 16.11 1.10
CA ARG A 123 -3.48 16.50 2.50
C ARG A 123 -4.52 17.59 2.74
N GLY A 124 -5.27 17.47 3.85
CA GLY A 124 -6.24 18.49 4.25
C GLY A 124 -7.62 18.36 3.64
N ILE A 125 -7.89 17.24 2.97
CA ILE A 125 -9.22 16.97 2.39
C ILE A 125 -10.05 16.06 3.30
#